data_71cb5f9c48892a421e2ee59dfff5b7cf
#
_entry.id   71cb5f9c48892a421e2ee59dfff5b7cf
#
_cell.length_a   1.000
_cell.length_b   1.000
_cell.length_c   1.000
_cell.angle_alpha   90.00
_cell.angle_beta   90.00
_cell.angle_gamma   90.00
#
_symmetry.space_group_name_H-M   'P 1'
#
loop_
_entity.id
_entity.type
_entity.pdbx_description
1 polymer ?
#
loop_
_entity_poly.entity_id
_entity_poly.type
_entity_poly.pdbx_seq_one_letter_code
_entity_poly.pdbx_strand_id
1 'polypeptide(L)'
;MQRRDPDRPSGWEAYYAHHTERPISLLLGAALKRLSPQASRRQAIDLGCGSGNETRGLLEAGWDVIAIDQEREAIERVNAIRAGFPGVCLETRTQQFESLATLPAASLIHAGMSIPFCHPRHFEKFWAQVRAALLPGGLFVGQLFGNRDDWAGDPSRTFHSEAQARGLFQGLDLISFEAHEYDGPSLRGSKHWHRFDVIARRPASHA
;
A
#
# COMPACT_ATOMS: atom_id res chain seq x y z
N MET A 1 -18.03 16.40 -12.70
CA MET A 1 -17.63 15.00 -12.51
C MET A 1 -17.44 14.42 -13.90
N GLN A 2 -16.23 14.54 -14.48
CA GLN A 2 -15.92 13.97 -15.79
C GLN A 2 -15.79 12.45 -15.60
N ARG A 3 -16.63 11.69 -16.33
CA ARG A 3 -16.49 10.24 -16.43
C ARG A 3 -15.14 9.95 -17.09
N ARG A 4 -14.28 9.17 -16.46
CA ARG A 4 -13.08 8.64 -17.10
C ARG A 4 -13.54 7.78 -18.27
N ASP A 5 -12.96 8.03 -19.44
CA ASP A 5 -13.10 7.19 -20.62
C ASP A 5 -12.41 5.85 -20.29
N PRO A 6 -13.14 4.72 -20.29
CA PRO A 6 -12.56 3.42 -19.95
C PRO A 6 -11.52 2.93 -20.95
N ASP A 7 -11.49 3.50 -22.17
CA ASP A 7 -10.57 3.10 -23.24
C ASP A 7 -9.35 4.03 -23.36
N ARG A 8 -9.25 5.06 -22.50
CA ARG A 8 -8.06 5.92 -22.48
C ARG A 8 -6.98 5.25 -21.62
N PRO A 9 -5.77 4.93 -22.19
CA PRO A 9 -4.66 4.36 -21.44
C PRO A 9 -4.45 5.15 -20.15
N SER A 10 -4.53 4.50 -19.01
CA SER A 10 -4.15 5.13 -17.77
C SER A 10 -2.67 5.44 -17.88
N GLY A 11 -2.20 6.60 -17.40
CA GLY A 11 -0.76 6.91 -17.42
C GLY A 11 0.10 5.93 -16.61
N TRP A 12 -0.52 4.84 -16.11
CA TRP A 12 0.09 3.78 -15.33
C TRP A 12 0.61 2.60 -16.17
N GLU A 13 0.17 2.44 -17.44
CA GLU A 13 0.66 1.35 -18.32
C GLU A 13 2.19 1.35 -18.45
N ALA A 14 2.79 2.52 -18.70
CA ALA A 14 4.24 2.68 -18.80
C ALA A 14 4.92 2.35 -17.44
N TYR A 15 4.27 2.69 -16.32
CA TYR A 15 4.77 2.35 -14.98
C TYR A 15 4.79 0.83 -14.78
N TYR A 16 3.70 0.14 -15.09
CA TYR A 16 3.61 -1.31 -14.92
C TYR A 16 4.59 -2.05 -15.82
N ALA A 17 4.79 -1.59 -17.07
CA ALA A 17 5.75 -2.18 -18.00
C ALA A 17 7.21 -2.07 -17.49
N HIS A 18 7.56 -0.96 -16.81
CA HIS A 18 8.90 -0.75 -16.25
C HIS A 18 9.15 -1.47 -14.93
N HIS A 19 8.09 -1.87 -14.20
CA HIS A 19 8.19 -2.43 -12.86
C HIS A 19 7.74 -3.90 -12.80
N THR A 20 7.72 -4.61 -13.94
CA THR A 20 7.51 -6.06 -13.97
C THR A 20 8.72 -6.79 -13.40
N GLU A 21 8.46 -7.80 -12.55
CA GLU A 21 9.46 -8.78 -12.06
C GLU A 21 10.62 -8.22 -11.21
N ARG A 22 10.39 -7.18 -10.44
CA ARG A 22 11.36 -6.78 -9.40
C ARG A 22 11.11 -7.54 -8.09
N PRO A 23 12.13 -7.70 -7.23
CA PRO A 23 11.94 -8.18 -5.87
C PRO A 23 10.97 -7.27 -5.08
N ILE A 24 10.40 -7.81 -3.99
CA ILE A 24 9.66 -6.99 -3.03
C ILE A 24 10.51 -5.85 -2.51
N SER A 25 9.86 -4.76 -2.13
CA SER A 25 10.56 -3.61 -1.55
C SER A 25 11.32 -4.00 -0.27
N LEU A 26 12.46 -3.32 -0.04
CA LEU A 26 13.24 -3.53 1.19
C LEU A 26 12.39 -3.28 2.44
N LEU A 27 11.47 -2.32 2.37
CA LEU A 27 10.57 -1.99 3.46
C LEU A 27 9.61 -3.15 3.79
N LEU A 28 8.99 -3.76 2.77
CA LEU A 28 8.14 -4.94 2.97
C LEU A 28 8.95 -6.12 3.47
N GLY A 29 10.14 -6.37 2.91
CA GLY A 29 11.05 -7.44 3.36
C GLY A 29 11.44 -7.27 4.84
N ALA A 30 11.70 -6.02 5.28
CA ALA A 30 11.99 -5.71 6.67
C ALA A 30 10.77 -5.94 7.59
N ALA A 31 9.56 -5.65 7.13
CA ALA A 31 8.33 -5.91 7.88
C ALA A 31 8.06 -7.41 8.03
N LEU A 32 8.21 -8.20 6.97
CA LEU A 32 7.99 -9.66 7.00
C LEU A 32 8.90 -10.36 8.03
N LYS A 33 10.15 -9.91 8.18
CA LYS A 33 11.09 -10.44 9.19
C LYS A 33 10.66 -10.16 10.63
N ARG A 34 9.73 -9.24 10.85
CA ARG A 34 9.22 -8.82 12.18
C ARG A 34 7.91 -9.48 12.57
N LEU A 35 7.28 -10.19 11.64
CA LEU A 35 6.06 -10.95 11.90
C LEU A 35 6.42 -12.32 12.47
N SER A 36 5.67 -12.74 13.49
CA SER A 36 5.83 -14.08 14.05
C SER A 36 5.45 -15.14 13.02
N PRO A 37 6.27 -16.21 12.87
CA PRO A 37 5.93 -17.36 12.03
C PRO A 37 4.63 -18.06 12.49
N GLN A 38 4.25 -17.89 13.77
CA GLN A 38 3.08 -18.51 14.41
C GLN A 38 1.85 -17.58 14.38
N ALA A 39 1.84 -16.49 13.59
CA ALA A 39 0.65 -15.68 13.42
C ALA A 39 -0.53 -16.60 13.02
N SER A 40 -1.58 -16.58 13.84
CA SER A 40 -2.74 -17.48 13.73
C SER A 40 -3.52 -17.32 12.42
N ARG A 41 -3.26 -16.25 11.67
CA ARG A 41 -3.83 -15.96 10.36
C ARG A 41 -2.81 -15.20 9.50
N ARG A 42 -2.39 -15.82 8.42
CA ARG A 42 -1.48 -15.19 7.44
C ARG A 42 -2.27 -14.48 6.34
N GLN A 43 -3.14 -13.56 6.74
CA GLN A 43 -3.90 -12.71 5.83
C GLN A 43 -3.15 -11.39 5.63
N ALA A 44 -2.82 -11.06 4.40
CA ALA A 44 -2.28 -9.77 3.99
C ALA A 44 -3.28 -9.00 3.10
N ILE A 45 -3.22 -7.68 3.16
CA ILE A 45 -3.91 -6.79 2.23
C ILE A 45 -2.84 -5.95 1.53
N ASP A 46 -2.86 -5.95 0.19
CA ASP A 46 -1.97 -5.14 -0.65
C ASP A 46 -2.79 -4.00 -1.28
N LEU A 47 -2.65 -2.81 -0.72
CA LEU A 47 -3.39 -1.60 -1.11
C LEU A 47 -2.64 -0.86 -2.21
N GLY A 48 -3.21 -0.80 -3.42
CA GLY A 48 -2.56 -0.28 -4.61
C GLY A 48 -1.51 -1.27 -5.12
N CYS A 49 -1.96 -2.49 -5.43
CA CYS A 49 -1.07 -3.62 -5.77
C CYS A 49 -0.27 -3.42 -7.09
N GLY A 50 -0.70 -2.51 -7.96
CA GLY A 50 0.01 -2.12 -9.17
C GLY A 50 0.41 -3.31 -10.05
N SER A 51 1.70 -3.43 -10.35
CA SER A 51 2.26 -4.52 -11.16
C SER A 51 2.29 -5.89 -10.45
N GLY A 52 1.92 -5.97 -9.16
CA GLY A 52 1.79 -7.22 -8.42
C GLY A 52 3.07 -7.79 -7.84
N ASN A 53 4.18 -7.05 -7.81
CA ASN A 53 5.46 -7.56 -7.26
C ASN A 53 5.35 -7.88 -5.78
N GLU A 54 4.76 -6.98 -4.98
CA GLU A 54 4.56 -7.19 -3.55
C GLU A 54 3.52 -8.29 -3.30
N THR A 55 2.42 -8.30 -4.03
CA THR A 55 1.44 -9.40 -4.00
C THR A 55 2.10 -10.75 -4.27
N ARG A 56 2.93 -10.86 -5.32
CA ARG A 56 3.68 -12.08 -5.64
C ARG A 56 4.57 -12.50 -4.48
N GLY A 57 5.39 -11.60 -3.95
CA GLY A 57 6.30 -11.90 -2.85
C GLY A 57 5.57 -12.31 -1.55
N LEU A 58 4.38 -11.77 -1.30
CA LEU A 58 3.52 -12.21 -0.19
C LEU A 58 3.01 -13.64 -0.41
N LEU A 59 2.55 -13.97 -1.64
CA LEU A 59 2.12 -15.33 -2.00
C LEU A 59 3.27 -16.33 -1.90
N GLU A 60 4.47 -15.99 -2.39
CA GLU A 60 5.70 -16.79 -2.25
C GLU A 60 6.06 -17.05 -0.78
N ALA A 61 5.81 -16.07 0.08
CA ALA A 61 6.00 -16.22 1.53
C ALA A 61 4.84 -16.97 2.23
N GLY A 62 3.86 -17.49 1.49
CA GLY A 62 2.75 -18.30 2.00
C GLY A 62 1.65 -17.48 2.69
N TRP A 63 1.41 -16.25 2.24
CA TRP A 63 0.31 -15.42 2.71
C TRP A 63 -0.91 -15.57 1.82
N ASP A 64 -2.10 -15.59 2.43
CA ASP A 64 -3.35 -15.28 1.73
C ASP A 64 -3.39 -13.78 1.48
N VAL A 65 -3.66 -13.36 0.24
CA VAL A 65 -3.57 -11.95 -0.14
C VAL A 65 -4.88 -11.44 -0.70
N ILE A 66 -5.29 -10.26 -0.23
CA ILE A 66 -6.31 -9.45 -0.88
C ILE A 66 -5.60 -8.28 -1.54
N ALA A 67 -5.53 -8.29 -2.86
CA ALA A 67 -4.90 -7.25 -3.67
C ALA A 67 -5.96 -6.28 -4.18
N ILE A 68 -5.79 -4.99 -3.92
CA ILE A 68 -6.74 -3.94 -4.25
C ILE A 68 -6.03 -2.88 -5.09
N ASP A 69 -6.62 -2.54 -6.23
CA ASP A 69 -6.19 -1.41 -7.05
C ASP A 69 -7.40 -0.79 -7.77
N GLN A 70 -7.33 0.49 -8.09
CA GLN A 70 -8.37 1.15 -8.89
C GLN A 70 -8.23 0.86 -10.38
N GLU A 71 -7.03 0.49 -10.84
CA GLU A 71 -6.74 0.26 -12.25
C GLU A 71 -7.02 -1.21 -12.59
N ARG A 72 -7.91 -1.42 -13.55
CA ARG A 72 -8.28 -2.75 -14.00
C ARG A 72 -7.08 -3.55 -14.52
N GLU A 73 -6.17 -2.90 -15.24
CA GLU A 73 -4.95 -3.53 -15.74
C GLU A 73 -4.07 -4.10 -14.61
N ALA A 74 -3.92 -3.37 -13.50
CA ALA A 74 -3.20 -3.87 -12.33
C ALA A 74 -3.82 -5.18 -11.81
N ILE A 75 -5.14 -5.21 -11.70
CA ILE A 75 -5.88 -6.39 -11.24
C ILE A 75 -5.76 -7.55 -12.23
N GLU A 76 -5.80 -7.30 -13.54
CA GLU A 76 -5.59 -8.34 -14.56
C GLU A 76 -4.18 -8.95 -14.46
N ARG A 77 -3.14 -8.13 -14.25
CA ARG A 77 -1.76 -8.59 -14.03
C ARG A 77 -1.64 -9.44 -12.77
N VAL A 78 -2.23 -9.00 -11.66
CA VAL A 78 -2.24 -9.75 -10.39
C VAL A 78 -3.00 -11.07 -10.54
N ASN A 79 -4.13 -11.10 -11.26
CA ASN A 79 -4.85 -12.35 -11.52
C ASN A 79 -4.04 -13.35 -12.35
N ALA A 80 -3.20 -12.89 -13.27
CA ALA A 80 -2.38 -13.75 -14.10
C ALA A 80 -1.36 -14.58 -13.29
N ILE A 81 -0.93 -14.10 -12.12
CA ILE A 81 0.02 -14.84 -11.27
C ILE A 81 -0.65 -15.93 -10.41
N ARG A 82 -1.97 -15.91 -10.26
CA ARG A 82 -2.74 -16.82 -9.38
C ARG A 82 -2.41 -18.29 -9.59
N ALA A 83 -2.30 -18.72 -10.83
CA ALA A 83 -2.06 -20.13 -11.19
C ALA A 83 -0.73 -20.68 -10.63
N GLY A 84 0.25 -19.80 -10.37
CA GLY A 84 1.53 -20.18 -9.77
C GLY A 84 1.47 -20.48 -8.27
N PHE A 85 0.35 -20.23 -7.59
CA PHE A 85 0.24 -20.29 -6.13
C PHE A 85 -1.00 -21.08 -5.65
N PRO A 86 -1.09 -22.40 -5.96
CA PRO A 86 -2.29 -23.20 -5.65
C PRO A 86 -2.49 -23.43 -4.13
N GLY A 87 -1.46 -23.20 -3.31
CA GLY A 87 -1.48 -23.43 -1.85
C GLY A 87 -1.94 -22.26 -1.00
N VAL A 88 -2.21 -21.10 -1.61
CA VAL A 88 -2.62 -19.86 -0.92
C VAL A 88 -3.79 -19.20 -1.64
N CYS A 89 -4.54 -18.38 -0.90
CA CYS A 89 -5.68 -17.65 -1.45
C CYS A 89 -5.24 -16.28 -1.99
N LEU A 90 -5.65 -15.98 -3.23
CA LEU A 90 -5.55 -14.64 -3.80
C LEU A 90 -6.95 -14.13 -4.15
N GLU A 91 -7.39 -13.08 -3.46
CA GLU A 91 -8.56 -12.29 -3.81
C GLU A 91 -8.12 -10.99 -4.46
N THR A 92 -8.81 -10.52 -5.49
CA THR A 92 -8.51 -9.26 -6.16
C THR A 92 -9.73 -8.38 -6.21
N ARG A 93 -9.56 -7.06 -6.04
CA ARG A 93 -10.64 -6.08 -6.09
C ARG A 93 -10.25 -4.88 -6.94
N THR A 94 -11.02 -4.60 -7.99
CA THR A 94 -10.90 -3.33 -8.72
C THR A 94 -11.69 -2.29 -7.95
N GLN A 95 -11.02 -1.48 -7.12
CA GLN A 95 -11.69 -0.57 -6.22
C GLN A 95 -10.82 0.64 -5.85
N GLN A 96 -11.43 1.83 -5.85
CA GLN A 96 -10.80 3.06 -5.34
C GLN A 96 -10.80 3.07 -3.81
N PHE A 97 -9.80 3.68 -3.19
CA PHE A 97 -9.71 3.83 -1.74
C PHE A 97 -10.90 4.60 -1.16
N GLU A 98 -11.38 5.60 -1.87
CA GLU A 98 -12.53 6.43 -1.52
C GLU A 98 -13.84 5.65 -1.39
N SER A 99 -13.96 4.55 -2.13
CA SER A 99 -15.16 3.71 -2.16
C SER A 99 -15.07 2.47 -1.28
N LEU A 100 -13.94 2.25 -0.60
CA LEU A 100 -13.78 1.15 0.34
C LEU A 100 -14.80 1.30 1.49
N ALA A 101 -15.66 0.29 1.67
CA ALA A 101 -16.62 0.26 2.77
C ALA A 101 -16.01 -0.34 4.02
N THR A 102 -15.39 -1.52 3.88
CA THR A 102 -14.68 -2.21 4.97
C THR A 102 -13.52 -3.00 4.41
N LEU A 103 -12.47 -3.17 5.21
CA LEU A 103 -11.38 -4.10 4.98
C LEU A 103 -11.52 -5.29 5.95
N PRO A 104 -11.28 -6.52 5.52
CA PRO A 104 -11.25 -7.65 6.42
C PRO A 104 -10.06 -7.57 7.36
N ALA A 105 -10.14 -8.29 8.48
CA ALA A 105 -9.06 -8.33 9.45
C ALA A 105 -7.79 -8.97 8.84
N ALA A 106 -6.65 -8.33 9.02
CA ALA A 106 -5.38 -8.75 8.43
C ALA A 106 -4.21 -8.63 9.42
N SER A 107 -3.26 -9.55 9.31
CA SER A 107 -2.00 -9.51 10.07
C SER A 107 -0.96 -8.60 9.42
N LEU A 108 -1.14 -8.28 8.14
CA LEU A 108 -0.27 -7.38 7.40
C LEU A 108 -1.11 -6.52 6.45
N ILE A 109 -0.90 -5.21 6.48
CA ILE A 109 -1.42 -4.29 5.46
C ILE A 109 -0.23 -3.59 4.83
N HIS A 110 -0.03 -3.85 3.53
CA HIS A 110 0.97 -3.20 2.71
C HIS A 110 0.34 -2.09 1.88
N ALA A 111 1.05 -0.98 1.72
CA ALA A 111 0.65 0.15 0.88
C ALA A 111 1.88 0.86 0.31
N GLY A 112 2.47 0.26 -0.72
CA GLY A 112 3.68 0.76 -1.38
C GLY A 112 3.39 1.92 -2.32
N MET A 113 3.75 3.15 -1.93
CA MET A 113 3.61 4.37 -2.74
C MET A 113 2.18 4.64 -3.25
N SER A 114 1.16 4.05 -2.64
CA SER A 114 -0.23 4.06 -3.13
C SER A 114 -1.16 4.99 -2.32
N ILE A 115 -1.01 5.04 -1.00
CA ILE A 115 -1.84 5.86 -0.10
C ILE A 115 -1.90 7.33 -0.50
N PRO A 116 -0.81 7.97 -0.94
CA PRO A 116 -0.85 9.37 -1.37
C PRO A 116 -1.85 9.67 -2.49
N PHE A 117 -2.27 8.67 -3.25
CA PHE A 117 -3.26 8.82 -4.32
C PHE A 117 -4.72 8.78 -3.82
N CYS A 118 -4.96 8.52 -2.54
CA CYS A 118 -6.27 8.74 -1.92
C CYS A 118 -6.55 10.25 -1.85
N HIS A 119 -7.73 10.66 -2.32
CA HIS A 119 -8.13 12.08 -2.28
C HIS A 119 -8.26 12.58 -0.83
N PRO A 120 -7.74 13.78 -0.47
CA PRO A 120 -7.70 14.28 0.91
C PRO A 120 -9.07 14.27 1.64
N ARG A 121 -10.16 14.54 0.92
CA ARG A 121 -11.54 14.53 1.50
C ARG A 121 -11.98 13.16 2.01
N HIS A 122 -11.35 12.09 1.56
CA HIS A 122 -11.71 10.71 1.89
C HIS A 122 -10.63 10.01 2.73
N PHE A 123 -9.48 10.66 2.89
CA PHE A 123 -8.31 10.06 3.51
C PHE A 123 -8.57 9.63 4.95
N GLU A 124 -9.19 10.47 5.77
CA GLU A 124 -9.47 10.12 7.19
C GLU A 124 -10.34 8.86 7.32
N LYS A 125 -11.42 8.79 6.51
CA LYS A 125 -12.30 7.62 6.50
C LYS A 125 -11.55 6.37 6.05
N PHE A 126 -10.80 6.47 4.97
CA PHE A 126 -9.97 5.38 4.45
C PHE A 126 -8.94 4.91 5.49
N TRP A 127 -8.22 5.86 6.11
CA TRP A 127 -7.21 5.54 7.11
C TRP A 127 -7.79 4.87 8.36
N ALA A 128 -8.95 5.31 8.80
CA ALA A 128 -9.67 4.65 9.91
C ALA A 128 -9.97 3.18 9.60
N GLN A 129 -10.35 2.85 8.35
CA GLN A 129 -10.59 1.47 7.91
C GLN A 129 -9.30 0.65 7.89
N VAL A 130 -8.18 1.21 7.41
CA VAL A 130 -6.87 0.55 7.44
C VAL A 130 -6.49 0.19 8.88
N ARG A 131 -6.63 1.14 9.81
CA ARG A 131 -6.32 0.91 11.23
C ARG A 131 -7.24 -0.14 11.88
N ALA A 132 -8.53 -0.10 11.56
CA ALA A 132 -9.51 -1.05 12.11
C ALA A 132 -9.26 -2.48 11.63
N ALA A 133 -8.78 -2.65 10.38
CA ALA A 133 -8.51 -3.94 9.78
C ALA A 133 -7.25 -4.63 10.33
N LEU A 134 -6.31 -3.89 10.92
CA LEU A 134 -5.13 -4.51 11.53
C LEU A 134 -5.53 -5.38 12.73
N LEU A 135 -5.11 -6.63 12.74
CA LEU A 135 -5.23 -7.52 13.91
C LEU A 135 -4.28 -7.09 15.03
N PRO A 136 -4.56 -7.39 16.31
CA PRO A 136 -3.59 -7.23 17.39
C PRO A 136 -2.25 -7.92 17.03
N GLY A 137 -1.13 -7.21 17.18
CA GLY A 137 0.19 -7.66 16.73
C GLY A 137 0.46 -7.51 15.24
N GLY A 138 -0.54 -7.19 14.43
CA GLY A 138 -0.43 -7.00 12.98
C GLY A 138 0.36 -5.74 12.62
N LEU A 139 0.92 -5.74 11.40
CA LEU A 139 1.77 -4.67 10.87
C LEU A 139 1.08 -3.91 9.74
N PHE A 140 1.19 -2.59 9.80
CA PHE A 140 1.11 -1.73 8.63
C PHE A 140 2.53 -1.47 8.10
N VAL A 141 2.70 -1.51 6.77
CA VAL A 141 3.94 -1.17 6.08
C VAL A 141 3.63 -0.40 4.81
N GLY A 142 4.20 0.79 4.66
CA GLY A 142 3.90 1.61 3.48
C GLY A 142 4.57 2.97 3.48
N GLN A 143 4.25 3.75 2.45
CA GLN A 143 4.79 5.10 2.27
C GLN A 143 3.69 6.16 2.30
N LEU A 144 4.04 7.31 2.90
CA LEU A 144 3.28 8.56 2.81
C LEU A 144 4.10 9.60 2.06
N PHE A 145 3.45 10.55 1.37
CA PHE A 145 4.16 11.69 0.79
C PHE A 145 4.24 12.84 1.79
N GLY A 146 5.40 13.46 1.81
CA GLY A 146 5.66 14.66 2.60
C GLY A 146 5.22 15.93 1.89
N ASN A 147 4.98 16.98 2.67
CA ASN A 147 4.47 18.26 2.17
C ASN A 147 5.52 19.11 1.41
N ARG A 148 6.76 18.64 1.30
CA ARG A 148 7.82 19.25 0.47
C ARG A 148 8.06 18.51 -0.84
N ASP A 149 7.26 17.49 -1.14
CA ASP A 149 7.27 16.80 -2.44
C ASP A 149 6.82 17.73 -3.56
N ASP A 150 7.43 17.67 -4.74
CA ASP A 150 7.05 18.52 -5.89
C ASP A 150 5.57 18.41 -6.29
N TRP A 151 4.93 17.30 -5.94
CA TRP A 151 3.52 17.11 -6.20
C TRP A 151 2.60 17.69 -5.11
N ALA A 152 3.15 18.29 -4.05
CA ALA A 152 2.37 18.78 -2.90
C ALA A 152 1.31 19.85 -3.23
N GLY A 153 1.39 20.47 -4.42
CA GLY A 153 0.34 21.37 -4.93
C GLY A 153 -0.87 20.67 -5.57
N ASP A 154 -0.84 19.35 -5.77
CA ASP A 154 -1.94 18.60 -6.40
C ASP A 154 -3.07 18.35 -5.38
N PRO A 155 -4.26 18.99 -5.55
CA PRO A 155 -5.35 18.87 -4.60
C PRO A 155 -6.03 17.48 -4.60
N SER A 156 -5.70 16.63 -5.55
CA SER A 156 -6.24 15.27 -5.64
C SER A 156 -5.43 14.24 -4.84
N ARG A 157 -4.30 14.64 -4.26
CA ARG A 157 -3.37 13.76 -3.52
C ARG A 157 -3.22 14.22 -2.09
N THR A 158 -2.88 13.27 -1.24
CA THR A 158 -2.70 13.51 0.19
C THR A 158 -1.23 13.60 0.56
N PHE A 159 -0.86 14.69 1.20
CA PHE A 159 0.49 14.98 1.69
C PHE A 159 0.42 15.31 3.18
N HIS A 160 1.54 15.07 3.88
CA HIS A 160 1.62 15.29 5.31
C HIS A 160 2.92 16.02 5.68
N SER A 161 2.87 16.90 6.68
CA SER A 161 4.08 17.23 7.43
C SER A 161 4.53 16.00 8.21
N GLU A 162 5.77 15.96 8.66
CA GLU A 162 6.26 14.84 9.48
C GLU A 162 5.42 14.64 10.75
N ALA A 163 5.05 15.74 11.42
CA ALA A 163 4.20 15.68 12.60
C ALA A 163 2.82 15.08 12.32
N GLN A 164 2.20 15.45 11.20
CA GLN A 164 0.92 14.88 10.76
C GLN A 164 1.08 13.39 10.41
N ALA A 165 2.13 13.03 9.66
CA ALA A 165 2.40 11.64 9.31
C ALA A 165 2.58 10.76 10.55
N ARG A 166 3.37 11.21 11.54
CA ARG A 166 3.51 10.50 12.83
C ARG A 166 2.19 10.39 13.59
N GLY A 167 1.38 11.46 13.55
CA GLY A 167 0.05 11.49 14.20
C GLY A 167 -0.92 10.44 13.69
N LEU A 168 -0.81 10.03 12.41
CA LEU A 168 -1.64 8.96 11.83
C LEU A 168 -1.49 7.61 12.58
N PHE A 169 -0.32 7.39 13.17
CA PHE A 169 0.02 6.14 13.88
C PHE A 169 -0.17 6.23 15.40
N GLN A 170 -0.85 7.27 15.90
CA GLN A 170 -1.17 7.37 17.33
C GLN A 170 -1.93 6.12 17.80
N GLY A 171 -1.44 5.46 18.87
CA GLY A 171 -1.97 4.20 19.38
C GLY A 171 -1.49 2.95 18.64
N LEU A 172 -0.57 3.10 17.69
CA LEU A 172 0.24 2.03 17.12
C LEU A 172 1.70 2.20 17.57
N ASP A 173 2.44 1.09 17.66
CA ASP A 173 3.87 1.11 17.93
C ASP A 173 4.61 1.41 16.63
N LEU A 174 5.23 2.58 16.49
CA LEU A 174 6.11 2.90 15.36
C LEU A 174 7.40 2.10 15.50
N ILE A 175 7.56 1.07 14.66
CA ILE A 175 8.77 0.23 14.62
C ILE A 175 9.87 0.91 13.81
N SER A 176 9.49 1.52 12.68
CA SER A 176 10.36 2.32 11.83
C SER A 176 9.55 3.48 11.26
N PHE A 177 10.18 4.64 11.20
CA PHE A 177 9.67 5.83 10.55
C PHE A 177 10.86 6.61 10.00
N GLU A 178 11.08 6.53 8.70
CA GLU A 178 12.22 7.13 8.04
C GLU A 178 11.74 8.20 7.05
N ALA A 179 12.24 9.42 7.21
CA ALA A 179 12.00 10.50 6.29
C ALA A 179 13.07 10.48 5.19
N HIS A 180 12.61 10.50 3.93
CA HIS A 180 13.47 10.57 2.76
C HIS A 180 13.18 11.84 1.98
N GLU A 181 14.23 12.57 1.64
CA GLU A 181 14.16 13.80 0.86
C GLU A 181 15.32 13.83 -0.14
N TYR A 182 15.02 13.79 -1.42
CA TYR A 182 16.02 13.69 -2.49
C TYR A 182 15.45 14.05 -3.85
N ASP A 183 16.31 14.48 -4.76
CA ASP A 183 15.96 14.63 -6.17
C ASP A 183 16.19 13.32 -6.92
N GLY A 184 15.20 12.90 -7.71
CA GLY A 184 15.30 11.61 -8.37
C GLY A 184 14.24 11.42 -9.46
N PRO A 185 14.34 10.30 -10.20
CA PRO A 185 13.45 10.03 -11.33
C PRO A 185 12.01 9.80 -10.87
N SER A 186 11.06 10.23 -11.69
CA SER A 186 9.66 9.89 -11.64
C SER A 186 9.18 9.54 -13.05
N LEU A 187 7.93 9.07 -13.19
CA LEU A 187 7.34 8.82 -14.52
C LEU A 187 7.29 10.04 -15.44
N ARG A 188 7.40 11.25 -14.89
CA ARG A 188 7.30 12.51 -15.63
C ARG A 188 8.61 13.30 -15.66
N GLY A 189 9.76 12.64 -15.44
CA GLY A 189 11.08 13.26 -15.35
C GLY A 189 11.61 13.28 -13.91
N SER A 190 12.67 14.05 -13.67
CA SER A 190 13.21 14.24 -12.32
C SER A 190 12.27 15.11 -11.48
N LYS A 191 12.17 14.79 -10.20
CA LYS A 191 11.41 15.59 -9.23
C LYS A 191 12.06 15.55 -7.85
N HIS A 192 11.70 16.50 -7.01
CA HIS A 192 11.98 16.45 -5.58
C HIS A 192 11.00 15.51 -4.88
N TRP A 193 11.54 14.45 -4.29
CA TRP A 193 10.80 13.49 -3.47
C TRP A 193 10.88 13.87 -2.01
N HIS A 194 9.74 13.91 -1.34
CA HIS A 194 9.66 13.93 0.11
C HIS A 194 8.64 12.88 0.55
N ARG A 195 9.12 11.83 1.21
CA ARG A 195 8.27 10.72 1.64
C ARG A 195 8.68 10.18 3.00
N PHE A 196 7.76 9.46 3.62
CA PHE A 196 7.97 8.75 4.87
C PHE A 196 7.78 7.26 4.65
N ASP A 197 8.79 6.45 4.96
CA ASP A 197 8.73 4.99 4.96
C ASP A 197 8.37 4.54 6.37
N VAL A 198 7.30 3.76 6.51
CA VAL A 198 6.72 3.45 7.83
C VAL A 198 6.48 1.96 8.00
N ILE A 199 6.88 1.44 9.17
CA ILE A 199 6.44 0.15 9.71
C ILE A 199 5.84 0.44 11.08
N ALA A 200 4.56 0.13 11.26
CA ALA A 200 3.85 0.31 12.52
C ALA A 200 3.11 -0.96 12.94
N ARG A 201 3.06 -1.25 14.23
CA ARG A 201 2.40 -2.44 14.79
C ARG A 201 1.18 -2.03 15.60
N ARG A 202 0.08 -2.73 15.40
CA ARG A 202 -1.02 -2.67 16.37
C ARG A 202 -0.59 -3.41 17.65
N PRO A 203 -0.66 -2.78 18.85
CA PRO A 203 -0.34 -3.46 20.09
C PRO A 203 -1.10 -4.78 20.22
N ALA A 204 -0.46 -5.80 20.81
CA ALA A 204 -1.15 -7.02 21.16
C ALA A 204 -2.20 -6.71 22.23
N SER A 205 -3.37 -7.36 22.17
CA SER A 205 -4.31 -7.29 23.27
C SER A 205 -3.64 -7.93 24.49
N HIS A 206 -3.54 -7.19 25.58
CA HIS A 206 -3.16 -7.80 26.85
C HIS A 206 -4.28 -8.78 27.22
N ALA A 207 -3.94 -10.06 27.27
CA ALA A 207 -4.83 -11.11 27.76
C ALA A 207 -5.01 -10.96 29.30
#